data_470165841eb92732dd965bf16a41f6db
#
_entry.id   470165841eb92732dd965bf16a41f6db
#
_cell.length_a   1.000
_cell.length_b   1.000
_cell.length_c   1.000
_cell.angle_alpha   90.00
_cell.angle_beta   90.00
_cell.angle_gamma   90.00
#
_symmetry.space_group_name_H-M   'P 1'
#
loop_
_entity.id
_entity.type
_entity.pdbx_description
1 polymer ?
#
loop_
_entity_poly.entity_id
_entity_poly.type
_entity_poly.pdbx_seq_one_letter_code
_entity_poly.pdbx_strand_id
1 'polypeptide(L)'
;MYFRSRFGKTVNNAWLPDVFGNSWILPQILKKSGVEYFVSNKMSTWNDTNRFPHNNFIWRGIDGTDVYACVPPTHFITWNMPSQIQENWEAYQDKESGGQTLSMFGYGDGGSCATEEMIELMHRFDKLSVMPKTEQTGGTSFLEKNLKGNENLAVWDGELY
;
A
#
# COMPACT_ATOMS: atom_id res chain seq x y z
N MET A 1 -7.46 -7.56 21.41
CA MET A 1 -8.51 -7.18 22.40
C MET A 1 -8.32 -5.78 22.98
N TYR A 2 -7.10 -5.32 23.25
CA TYR A 2 -6.82 -4.02 23.92
C TYR A 2 -7.45 -2.81 23.19
N PHE A 3 -7.19 -2.62 21.90
CA PHE A 3 -7.75 -1.48 21.16
C PHE A 3 -9.28 -1.48 21.12
N ARG A 4 -9.89 -2.65 20.94
CA ARG A 4 -11.36 -2.76 20.95
C ARG A 4 -11.94 -2.41 22.32
N SER A 5 -11.32 -2.84 23.43
CA SER A 5 -11.81 -2.55 24.76
C SER A 5 -11.61 -1.09 25.18
N ARG A 6 -10.56 -0.42 24.67
CA ARG A 6 -10.21 0.96 25.04
C ARG A 6 -10.81 2.01 24.12
N PHE A 7 -10.90 1.71 22.83
CA PHE A 7 -11.27 2.69 21.79
C PHE A 7 -12.50 2.28 20.98
N GLY A 8 -13.11 1.14 21.26
CA GLY A 8 -14.26 0.62 20.51
C GLY A 8 -13.97 0.25 19.05
N LYS A 9 -12.70 0.28 18.64
CA LYS A 9 -12.27 0.04 17.25
C LYS A 9 -11.39 -1.20 17.16
N THR A 10 -11.54 -1.93 16.04
CA THR A 10 -10.61 -2.98 15.64
C THR A 10 -9.73 -2.47 14.51
N VAL A 11 -8.45 -2.82 14.54
CA VAL A 11 -7.50 -2.58 13.46
C VAL A 11 -7.44 -3.83 12.60
N ASN A 12 -7.67 -3.70 11.29
CA ASN A 12 -7.64 -4.80 10.34
C ASN A 12 -6.51 -4.71 9.32
N ASN A 13 -5.63 -3.70 9.44
CA ASN A 13 -4.45 -3.55 8.60
C ASN A 13 -3.18 -3.38 9.43
N ALA A 14 -2.06 -3.88 8.91
CA ALA A 14 -0.72 -3.63 9.38
C ALA A 14 0.00 -2.72 8.37
N TRP A 15 0.36 -1.52 8.81
CA TRP A 15 0.96 -0.48 7.97
C TRP A 15 2.42 -0.28 8.36
N LEU A 16 3.34 -0.92 7.61
CA LEU A 16 4.77 -0.98 7.89
C LEU A 16 5.61 -0.51 6.68
N PRO A 17 5.53 0.76 6.29
CA PRO A 17 6.17 1.23 5.06
C PRO A 17 7.69 1.28 5.15
N ASP A 18 8.26 1.42 6.33
CA ASP A 18 9.69 1.62 6.56
C ASP A 18 10.37 0.41 7.22
N VAL A 19 10.06 -0.79 6.73
CA VAL A 19 10.62 -2.05 7.23
C VAL A 19 11.40 -2.75 6.12
N PHE A 20 12.63 -3.15 6.44
CA PHE A 20 13.57 -3.78 5.51
C PHE A 20 13.53 -5.30 5.64
N GLY A 21 12.46 -5.87 5.13
CA GLY A 21 12.20 -7.30 5.13
C GLY A 21 11.10 -7.73 6.11
N ASN A 22 10.29 -8.66 5.66
CA ASN A 22 9.15 -9.20 6.40
C ASN A 22 9.16 -10.72 6.28
N SER A 23 9.22 -11.38 7.43
CA SER A 23 9.30 -12.84 7.50
C SER A 23 8.05 -13.51 6.93
N TRP A 24 8.24 -14.63 6.26
CA TRP A 24 7.20 -15.48 5.70
C TRP A 24 6.16 -15.99 6.71
N ILE A 25 6.48 -15.97 8.01
CA ILE A 25 5.53 -16.31 9.08
C ILE A 25 4.54 -15.18 9.41
N LEU A 26 4.79 -13.96 8.95
CA LEU A 26 4.00 -12.79 9.33
C LEU A 26 2.52 -12.87 8.92
N PRO A 27 2.11 -13.36 7.74
CA PRO A 27 0.70 -13.52 7.38
C PRO A 27 -0.09 -14.34 8.41
N GLN A 28 0.47 -15.43 8.90
CA GLN A 28 -0.14 -16.27 9.94
C GLN A 28 -0.38 -15.49 11.24
N ILE A 29 0.59 -14.69 11.66
CA ILE A 29 0.48 -13.87 12.88
C ILE A 29 -0.57 -12.79 12.70
N LEU A 30 -0.55 -12.10 11.56
CA LEU A 30 -1.51 -11.04 11.22
C LEU A 30 -2.95 -11.58 11.22
N LYS A 31 -3.19 -12.66 10.50
CA LYS A 31 -4.54 -13.25 10.39
C LYS A 31 -5.07 -13.73 11.75
N LYS A 32 -4.25 -14.39 12.56
CA LYS A 32 -4.61 -14.81 13.92
C LYS A 32 -4.86 -13.63 14.87
N SER A 33 -4.31 -12.46 14.55
CA SER A 33 -4.55 -11.21 15.28
C SER A 33 -5.76 -10.41 14.77
N GLY A 34 -6.45 -10.90 13.74
CA GLY A 34 -7.62 -10.23 13.12
C GLY A 34 -7.24 -9.17 12.10
N VAL A 35 -5.98 -9.19 11.62
CA VAL A 35 -5.49 -8.29 10.56
C VAL A 35 -5.62 -9.00 9.21
N GLU A 36 -6.27 -8.35 8.25
CA GLU A 36 -6.53 -8.90 6.92
C GLU A 36 -5.66 -8.26 5.83
N TYR A 37 -5.13 -7.07 6.09
CA TYR A 37 -4.37 -6.28 5.11
C TYR A 37 -2.99 -5.94 5.62
N PHE A 38 -2.02 -5.97 4.71
CA PHE A 38 -0.63 -5.63 4.97
C PHE A 38 -0.14 -4.60 3.97
N VAL A 39 0.55 -3.57 4.44
CA VAL A 39 1.18 -2.55 3.60
C VAL A 39 2.64 -2.40 3.98
N SER A 40 3.52 -2.49 3.00
CA SER A 40 4.95 -2.19 3.12
C SER A 40 5.42 -1.40 1.90
N ASN A 41 6.69 -0.96 1.86
CA ASN A 41 7.15 -0.15 0.72
C ASN A 41 8.59 -0.42 0.29
N LYS A 42 9.49 -0.80 1.19
CA LYS A 42 10.93 -0.86 0.90
C LYS A 42 11.31 -1.80 -0.25
N MET A 43 10.54 -2.85 -0.53
CA MET A 43 10.78 -3.74 -1.66
C MET A 43 10.65 -3.04 -3.03
N SER A 44 9.86 -1.95 -3.10
CA SER A 44 9.70 -1.16 -4.33
C SER A 44 10.74 -0.05 -4.47
N THR A 45 11.30 0.46 -3.37
CA THR A 45 12.04 1.74 -3.39
C THR A 45 13.50 1.63 -2.97
N TRP A 46 13.90 0.56 -2.28
CA TRP A 46 15.26 0.37 -1.77
C TRP A 46 15.93 -0.91 -2.27
N ASN A 47 15.27 -1.64 -3.16
CA ASN A 47 15.79 -2.85 -3.77
C ASN A 47 15.94 -2.65 -5.28
N ASP A 48 17.10 -2.17 -5.71
CA ASP A 48 17.43 -1.91 -7.11
C ASP A 48 17.93 -3.15 -7.86
N THR A 49 18.33 -4.19 -7.13
CA THR A 49 18.86 -5.44 -7.71
C THR A 49 17.83 -6.56 -7.80
N ASN A 50 16.81 -6.54 -6.96
CA ASN A 50 15.76 -7.57 -6.90
C ASN A 50 14.39 -6.92 -6.67
N ARG A 51 13.89 -6.21 -7.68
CA ARG A 51 12.59 -5.54 -7.58
C ARG A 51 11.48 -6.55 -7.38
N PHE A 52 10.66 -6.32 -6.37
CA PHE A 52 9.48 -7.13 -6.11
C PHE A 52 8.47 -6.98 -7.26
N PRO A 53 7.94 -8.09 -7.83
CA PRO A 53 7.20 -8.07 -9.09
C PRO A 53 5.74 -7.62 -8.97
N HIS A 54 5.21 -7.43 -7.77
CA HIS A 54 3.81 -7.10 -7.53
C HIS A 54 3.64 -5.88 -6.62
N ASN A 55 2.58 -5.12 -6.86
CA ASN A 55 2.17 -4.04 -5.97
C ASN A 55 0.94 -4.43 -5.15
N ASN A 56 -0.01 -5.13 -5.75
CA ASN A 56 -1.24 -5.61 -5.10
C ASN A 56 -1.33 -7.13 -5.27
N PHE A 57 -1.30 -7.88 -4.18
CA PHE A 57 -1.21 -9.34 -4.24
C PHE A 57 -1.79 -10.00 -2.98
N ILE A 58 -1.94 -11.30 -3.03
CA ILE A 58 -2.20 -12.15 -1.87
C ILE A 58 -0.84 -12.63 -1.34
N TRP A 59 -0.53 -12.29 -0.09
CA TRP A 59 0.65 -12.80 0.58
C TRP A 59 0.31 -14.05 1.39
N ARG A 60 0.90 -15.17 0.98
CA ARG A 60 0.70 -16.48 1.60
C ARG A 60 1.79 -16.78 2.60
N GLY A 61 1.41 -17.08 3.83
CA GLY A 61 2.31 -17.50 4.89
C GLY A 61 2.68 -18.98 4.80
N ILE A 62 3.68 -19.38 5.57
CA ILE A 62 4.21 -20.76 5.62
C ILE A 62 3.16 -21.82 5.98
N ASP A 63 2.11 -21.44 6.68
CA ASP A 63 0.99 -22.33 7.05
C ASP A 63 -0.18 -22.31 6.05
N GLY A 64 0.00 -21.65 4.89
CA GLY A 64 -1.04 -21.47 3.89
C GLY A 64 -2.04 -20.35 4.19
N THR A 65 -1.82 -19.56 5.24
CA THR A 65 -2.69 -18.42 5.58
C THR A 65 -2.48 -17.26 4.62
N ASP A 66 -3.56 -16.72 4.09
CA ASP A 66 -3.56 -15.60 3.15
C ASP A 66 -3.94 -14.28 3.82
N VAL A 67 -3.18 -13.22 3.50
CA VAL A 67 -3.53 -11.83 3.76
C VAL A 67 -3.43 -11.02 2.47
N TYR A 68 -4.24 -9.99 2.32
CA TYR A 68 -4.12 -9.05 1.21
C TYR A 68 -2.95 -8.11 1.44
N ALA A 69 -2.07 -7.97 0.46
CA ALA A 69 -0.87 -7.15 0.59
C ALA A 69 -0.81 -6.06 -0.49
N CYS A 70 -0.31 -4.90 -0.09
CA CYS A 70 -0.04 -3.79 -0.99
C CYS A 70 1.38 -3.27 -0.74
N VAL A 71 2.14 -3.16 -1.82
CA VAL A 71 3.48 -2.54 -1.84
C VAL A 71 3.44 -1.42 -2.86
N PRO A 72 3.15 -0.17 -2.45
CA PRO A 72 3.09 0.97 -3.36
C PRO A 72 4.36 1.10 -4.19
N PRO A 73 4.24 1.42 -5.49
CA PRO A 73 5.37 1.36 -6.43
C PRO A 73 6.42 2.44 -6.21
N THR A 74 6.06 3.55 -5.57
CA THR A 74 6.95 4.68 -5.28
C THR A 74 7.10 4.92 -3.79
N HIS A 75 7.99 5.83 -3.42
CA HIS A 75 8.30 6.13 -2.02
C HIS A 75 7.05 6.55 -1.22
N PHE A 76 7.02 6.21 0.06
CA PHE A 76 5.92 6.54 0.97
C PHE A 76 5.96 7.99 1.48
N ILE A 77 7.04 8.71 1.22
CA ILE A 77 7.17 10.15 1.47
C ILE A 77 7.19 10.86 0.12
N THR A 78 6.09 11.51 -0.24
CA THR A 78 5.99 12.31 -1.46
C THR A 78 5.29 13.64 -1.19
N TRP A 79 5.48 14.59 -2.09
CA TRP A 79 4.87 15.93 -2.02
C TRP A 79 3.67 16.08 -2.96
N ASN A 80 3.22 14.99 -3.52
CA ASN A 80 2.07 14.97 -4.43
C ASN A 80 2.29 15.81 -5.70
N MET A 81 3.54 15.88 -6.16
CA MET A 81 3.88 16.57 -7.40
C MET A 81 3.36 15.81 -8.63
N PRO A 82 3.02 16.49 -9.74
CA PRO A 82 2.55 15.83 -10.97
C PRO A 82 3.48 14.70 -11.45
N SER A 83 4.78 14.95 -11.43
CA SER A 83 5.81 13.96 -11.80
C SER A 83 5.78 12.72 -10.91
N GLN A 84 5.54 12.87 -9.61
CA GLN A 84 5.48 11.76 -8.67
C GLN A 84 4.22 10.91 -8.87
N ILE A 85 3.09 11.51 -9.20
CA ILE A 85 1.85 10.81 -9.53
C ILE A 85 2.01 10.03 -10.84
N GLN A 86 2.63 10.64 -11.84
CA GLN A 86 2.92 9.97 -13.11
C GLN A 86 3.89 8.81 -12.91
N GLU A 87 4.99 9.02 -12.19
CA GLU A 87 5.97 7.98 -11.83
C GLU A 87 5.31 6.81 -11.10
N ASN A 88 4.43 7.09 -10.13
CA ASN A 88 3.70 6.06 -9.41
C ASN A 88 2.86 5.19 -10.36
N TRP A 89 2.14 5.82 -11.29
CA TRP A 89 1.35 5.09 -12.28
C TRP A 89 2.23 4.31 -13.27
N GLU A 90 3.32 4.89 -13.74
CA GLU A 90 4.25 4.23 -14.67
C GLU A 90 4.92 3.01 -14.03
N ALA A 91 5.34 3.13 -12.77
CA ALA A 91 5.98 2.07 -12.00
C ALA A 91 5.02 0.97 -11.53
N TYR A 92 3.70 1.21 -11.55
CA TYR A 92 2.71 0.24 -11.12
C TYR A 92 2.66 -0.97 -12.06
N GLN A 93 2.85 -2.17 -11.50
CA GLN A 93 3.02 -3.41 -12.27
C GLN A 93 1.73 -4.18 -12.49
N ASP A 94 0.77 -4.10 -11.57
CA ASP A 94 -0.46 -4.90 -11.61
C ASP A 94 -1.63 -4.17 -12.30
N LYS A 95 -1.36 -3.44 -13.39
CA LYS A 95 -2.37 -2.65 -14.12
C LYS A 95 -3.54 -3.49 -14.63
N GLU A 96 -3.25 -4.72 -15.04
CA GLU A 96 -4.25 -5.63 -15.61
C GLU A 96 -5.15 -6.26 -14.54
N SER A 97 -4.64 -6.42 -13.32
CA SER A 97 -5.38 -7.08 -12.23
C SER A 97 -6.21 -6.13 -11.37
N GLY A 98 -5.92 -4.85 -11.34
CA GLY A 98 -6.58 -3.93 -10.40
C GLY A 98 -6.88 -2.52 -10.92
N GLY A 99 -6.15 -2.02 -11.91
CA GLY A 99 -6.39 -0.69 -12.50
C GLY A 99 -6.19 0.51 -11.56
N GLN A 100 -5.85 0.29 -10.29
CA GLN A 100 -5.63 1.35 -9.29
C GLN A 100 -4.37 1.07 -8.48
N THR A 101 -3.59 2.11 -8.25
CA THR A 101 -2.38 2.08 -7.42
C THR A 101 -2.52 3.01 -6.22
N LEU A 102 -1.80 2.71 -5.15
CA LEU A 102 -1.73 3.56 -3.97
C LEU A 102 -0.52 4.50 -4.08
N SER A 103 -0.77 5.81 -4.00
CA SER A 103 0.27 6.82 -3.80
C SER A 103 0.14 7.41 -2.41
N MET A 104 1.21 7.35 -1.63
CA MET A 104 1.26 7.92 -0.29
C MET A 104 1.92 9.28 -0.34
N PHE A 105 1.39 10.27 0.39
CA PHE A 105 1.94 11.61 0.41
C PHE A 105 1.93 12.20 1.81
N GLY A 106 2.81 13.16 2.03
CA GLY A 106 3.03 13.83 3.29
C GLY A 106 4.49 13.75 3.73
N TYR A 107 4.85 14.52 4.74
CA TYR A 107 6.17 14.44 5.36
C TYR A 107 6.29 13.20 6.23
N GLY A 108 7.43 12.52 6.13
CA GLY A 108 7.78 11.36 6.94
C GLY A 108 8.80 11.67 8.02
N ASP A 109 9.41 10.62 8.56
CA ASP A 109 10.49 10.68 9.56
C ASP A 109 10.17 11.51 10.81
N GLY A 110 8.91 11.44 11.26
CA GLY A 110 8.43 12.21 12.42
C GLY A 110 8.24 13.70 12.15
N GLY A 111 8.36 14.12 10.90
CA GLY A 111 8.39 15.51 10.52
C GLY A 111 7.06 16.22 10.52
N SER A 112 6.01 15.62 10.02
CA SER A 112 4.69 16.25 9.91
C SER A 112 3.69 15.36 9.17
N CYS A 113 2.58 15.95 8.71
CA CYS A 113 1.58 15.34 7.85
C CYS A 113 1.56 16.03 6.48
N ALA A 114 0.50 15.80 5.69
CA ALA A 114 0.27 16.51 4.44
C ALA A 114 0.06 18.01 4.68
N THR A 115 0.56 18.83 3.75
CA THR A 115 0.32 20.28 3.75
C THR A 115 -0.92 20.63 2.92
N GLU A 116 -1.42 21.86 3.10
CA GLU A 116 -2.50 22.42 2.29
C GLU A 116 -2.14 22.41 0.79
N GLU A 117 -0.89 22.74 0.45
CA GLU A 117 -0.40 22.71 -0.94
C GLU A 117 -0.49 21.31 -1.57
N MET A 118 -0.11 20.27 -0.86
CA MET A 118 -0.20 18.89 -1.33
C MET A 118 -1.64 18.47 -1.63
N ILE A 119 -2.58 18.92 -0.81
CA ILE A 119 -4.01 18.65 -0.98
C ILE A 119 -4.56 19.45 -2.16
N GLU A 120 -4.19 20.71 -2.30
CA GLU A 120 -4.61 21.58 -3.38
C GLU A 120 -4.09 21.08 -4.75
N LEU A 121 -2.85 20.60 -4.82
CA LEU A 121 -2.29 20.00 -6.03
C LEU A 121 -3.16 18.84 -6.51
N MET A 122 -3.60 17.97 -5.64
CA MET A 122 -4.45 16.84 -5.97
C MET A 122 -5.79 17.27 -6.58
N HIS A 123 -6.44 18.30 -6.03
CA HIS A 123 -7.67 18.88 -6.60
C HIS A 123 -7.47 19.48 -7.99
N ARG A 124 -6.25 19.94 -8.29
CA ARG A 124 -5.90 20.48 -9.61
C ARG A 124 -5.67 19.39 -10.64
N PHE A 125 -5.12 18.24 -10.24
CA PHE A 125 -4.85 17.12 -11.16
C PHE A 125 -6.11 16.57 -11.80
N ASP A 126 -7.22 16.52 -11.09
CA ASP A 126 -8.49 16.05 -11.63
C ASP A 126 -8.97 16.83 -12.87
N LYS A 127 -8.48 18.06 -13.04
CA LYS A 127 -8.80 18.93 -14.17
C LYS A 127 -7.88 18.72 -15.37
N LEU A 128 -6.80 17.93 -15.22
CA LEU A 128 -5.83 17.68 -16.28
C LEU A 128 -6.14 16.35 -16.98
N SER A 129 -6.45 16.41 -18.27
CA SER A 129 -6.81 15.24 -19.07
C SER A 129 -5.65 14.27 -19.33
N VAL A 130 -4.41 14.75 -19.20
CA VAL A 130 -3.17 14.00 -19.47
C VAL A 130 -2.61 13.30 -18.22
N MET A 131 -3.19 13.58 -17.06
CA MET A 131 -2.75 12.99 -15.79
C MET A 131 -3.60 11.79 -15.39
N PRO A 132 -3.02 10.80 -14.68
CA PRO A 132 -3.82 9.78 -14.02
C PRO A 132 -4.87 10.43 -13.12
N LYS A 133 -6.08 9.85 -13.10
CA LYS A 133 -7.12 10.32 -12.17
C LYS A 133 -6.74 9.93 -10.76
N THR A 134 -6.89 10.87 -9.83
CA THR A 134 -6.57 10.69 -8.41
C THR A 134 -7.82 10.80 -7.54
N GLU A 135 -7.89 9.98 -6.52
CA GLU A 135 -8.94 10.00 -5.49
C GLU A 135 -8.27 9.98 -4.13
N GLN A 136 -8.61 10.94 -3.26
CA GLN A 136 -8.15 10.92 -1.89
C GLN A 136 -8.99 9.93 -1.07
N THR A 137 -8.32 8.98 -0.43
CA THR A 137 -8.99 7.95 0.36
C THR A 137 -8.16 7.58 1.59
N GLY A 138 -8.80 6.97 2.57
CA GLY A 138 -8.07 6.31 3.66
C GLY A 138 -7.45 5.00 3.20
N GLY A 139 -6.25 4.67 3.73
CA GLY A 139 -5.54 3.46 3.32
C GLY A 139 -6.37 2.18 3.45
N THR A 140 -7.10 2.02 4.56
CA THR A 140 -7.99 0.85 4.74
C THR A 140 -9.07 0.79 3.68
N SER A 141 -9.70 1.91 3.35
CA SER A 141 -10.76 1.97 2.32
C SER A 141 -10.22 1.62 0.95
N PHE A 142 -9.00 2.05 0.62
CA PHE A 142 -8.33 1.64 -0.61
C PHE A 142 -8.13 0.12 -0.67
N LEU A 143 -7.59 -0.47 0.41
CA LEU A 143 -7.32 -1.91 0.47
C LEU A 143 -8.60 -2.74 0.35
N GLU A 144 -9.66 -2.35 1.05
CA GLU A 144 -10.95 -3.02 0.99
C GLU A 144 -11.58 -2.94 -0.41
N LYS A 145 -11.55 -1.77 -1.04
CA LYS A 145 -12.15 -1.53 -2.36
C LYS A 145 -11.42 -2.28 -3.48
N ASN A 146 -10.09 -2.37 -3.40
CA ASN A 146 -9.27 -2.83 -4.53
C ASN A 146 -8.74 -4.25 -4.39
N LEU A 147 -8.56 -4.75 -3.17
CA LEU A 147 -7.96 -6.06 -2.96
C LEU A 147 -8.99 -7.11 -2.53
N LYS A 148 -9.95 -6.75 -1.69
CA LYS A 148 -10.90 -7.72 -1.15
C LYS A 148 -11.79 -8.30 -2.24
N GLY A 149 -11.74 -9.64 -2.38
CA GLY A 149 -12.54 -10.35 -3.38
C GLY A 149 -12.07 -10.21 -4.82
N ASN A 150 -10.89 -9.61 -5.06
CA ASN A 150 -10.29 -9.58 -6.37
C ASN A 150 -9.59 -10.92 -6.66
N GLU A 151 -10.19 -11.71 -7.54
CA GLU A 151 -9.71 -13.05 -7.92
C GLU A 151 -8.50 -13.02 -8.87
N ASN A 152 -8.15 -11.85 -9.42
CA ASN A 152 -7.03 -11.70 -10.35
C ASN A 152 -5.71 -11.34 -9.66
N LEU A 153 -5.68 -11.26 -8.32
CA LEU A 153 -4.45 -10.97 -7.60
C LEU A 153 -3.49 -12.15 -7.67
N ALA A 154 -2.23 -11.84 -7.97
CA ALA A 154 -1.15 -12.83 -7.87
C ALA A 154 -1.01 -13.32 -6.42
N VAL A 155 -0.52 -14.54 -6.23
CA VAL A 155 -0.20 -15.10 -4.92
C VAL A 155 1.32 -15.13 -4.78
N TRP A 156 1.82 -14.46 -3.76
CA TRP A 156 3.22 -14.55 -3.35
C TRP A 156 3.35 -15.46 -2.13
N ASP A 157 4.14 -16.51 -2.27
CA ASP A 157 4.40 -17.51 -1.24
C ASP A 157 5.89 -17.47 -0.88
N GLY A 158 6.21 -16.79 0.22
CA GLY A 158 7.59 -16.53 0.63
C GLY A 158 7.73 -15.31 1.52
N GLU A 159 8.96 -14.99 1.88
CA GLU A 159 9.30 -13.73 2.57
C GLU A 159 9.18 -12.53 1.62
N LEU A 160 9.06 -11.35 2.19
CA LEU A 160 9.11 -10.09 1.47
C LEU A 160 10.39 -9.31 1.84
N TYR A 161 11.31 -9.19 0.87
CA TYR A 161 12.58 -8.51 1.06
C TYR A 161 12.96 -7.69 -0.19
#